data_60fcbd583f9a3c8bf0911881379d2919
#
_entry.id   60fcbd583f9a3c8bf0911881379d2919
#
_cell.length_a   1.000
_cell.length_b   1.000
_cell.length_c   1.000
_cell.angle_alpha   90.00
_cell.angle_beta   90.00
_cell.angle_gamma   90.00
#
_symmetry.space_group_name_H-M   'P 1'
#
loop_
_entity.id
_entity.type
_entity.pdbx_description
1 polymer ?
#
loop_
_entity_poly.entity_id
_entity_poly.type
_entity_poly.pdbx_seq_one_letter_code
_entity_poly.pdbx_strand_id
1 'polypeptide(L)'
;PKDNDKILQIKLNEFKNSIERVTTVSSDRKEGLRMNISKDFLQLSVNSPNSGEGIENINVKFNSDDMDISFNSRYLIDIASQIENDLIIINLKDAASPVLIKDMSDKNSFHVVMPMKIWFILFKGDFRLIFFFPLSNHLIPTVI
;
A
#
# COMPACT_ATOMS: atom_id res chain seq x y z
N PRO A 1 3.31 15.99 -0.42
CA PRO A 1 4.45 15.61 0.41
C PRO A 1 5.77 15.86 -0.32
N LYS A 2 6.55 16.81 0.22
CA LYS A 2 7.81 17.22 -0.40
C LYS A 2 9.01 16.42 0.09
N ASP A 3 8.87 15.72 1.20
CA ASP A 3 9.96 15.03 1.90
C ASP A 3 9.96 13.52 1.68
N ASN A 4 9.23 13.05 0.69
CA ASN A 4 9.16 11.62 0.36
C ASN A 4 10.35 11.23 -0.51
N ASP A 5 11.46 10.90 0.14
CA ASP A 5 12.76 10.63 -0.46
C ASP A 5 12.99 9.15 -0.82
N LYS A 6 12.16 8.24 -0.31
CA LYS A 6 12.24 6.81 -0.62
C LYS A 6 11.42 6.51 -1.86
N ILE A 7 12.07 6.00 -2.89
CA ILE A 7 11.45 5.78 -4.20
C ILE A 7 11.31 4.28 -4.44
N LEU A 8 10.07 3.84 -4.61
CA LEU A 8 9.72 2.48 -4.97
C LEU A 8 9.20 2.47 -6.40
N GLN A 9 9.84 1.67 -7.25
CA GLN A 9 9.46 1.52 -8.64
C GLN A 9 9.00 0.09 -8.89
N ILE A 10 7.79 -0.07 -9.41
CA ILE A 10 7.15 -1.37 -9.61
C ILE A 10 6.60 -1.45 -11.03
N LYS A 11 6.63 -2.63 -11.64
CA LYS A 11 5.90 -2.89 -12.87
C LYS A 11 4.39 -2.89 -12.58
N LEU A 12 3.66 -2.05 -13.30
CA LEU A 12 2.25 -1.81 -13.04
C LEU A 12 1.41 -3.08 -13.06
N ASN A 13 1.57 -3.91 -14.09
CA ASN A 13 0.78 -5.14 -14.23
C ASN A 13 1.06 -6.14 -13.11
N GLU A 14 2.34 -6.31 -12.72
CA GLU A 14 2.70 -7.18 -11.60
C GLU A 14 2.07 -6.69 -10.29
N PHE A 15 2.16 -5.39 -10.05
CA PHE A 15 1.60 -4.78 -8.85
C PHE A 15 0.08 -4.98 -8.77
N LYS A 16 -0.62 -4.62 -9.84
CA LYS A 16 -2.06 -4.73 -9.92
C LYS A 16 -2.55 -6.17 -9.76
N ASN A 17 -1.96 -7.10 -10.51
CA ASN A 17 -2.34 -8.51 -10.47
C ASN A 17 -2.04 -9.14 -9.09
N SER A 18 -0.92 -8.79 -8.47
CA SER A 18 -0.56 -9.28 -7.14
C SER A 18 -1.51 -8.76 -6.06
N ILE A 19 -1.92 -7.50 -6.13
CA ILE A 19 -2.92 -6.95 -5.21
C ILE A 19 -4.26 -7.70 -5.38
N GLU A 20 -4.68 -7.91 -6.61
CA GLU A 20 -5.93 -8.65 -6.88
C GLU A 20 -5.88 -10.07 -6.32
N ARG A 21 -4.77 -10.79 -6.52
CA ARG A 21 -4.63 -12.16 -5.99
C ARG A 21 -4.58 -12.19 -4.47
N VAL A 22 -3.77 -11.36 -3.84
CA VAL A 22 -3.61 -11.36 -2.38
C VAL A 22 -4.89 -10.98 -1.65
N THR A 23 -5.73 -10.16 -2.27
CA THR A 23 -6.99 -9.72 -1.67
C THR A 23 -8.13 -10.73 -1.83
N THR A 24 -7.92 -11.82 -2.56
CA THR A 24 -8.95 -12.88 -2.69
C THR A 24 -9.26 -13.59 -1.36
N VAL A 25 -8.35 -13.55 -0.38
CA VAL A 25 -8.59 -14.12 0.95
C VAL A 25 -9.58 -13.29 1.77
N SER A 26 -9.85 -12.05 1.37
CA SER A 26 -10.78 -11.15 2.04
C SER A 26 -12.08 -11.07 1.26
N SER A 27 -13.18 -11.51 1.85
CA SER A 27 -14.48 -11.53 1.16
C SER A 27 -15.04 -10.15 0.88
N ASP A 28 -14.79 -9.19 1.73
CA ASP A 28 -15.31 -7.82 1.64
C ASP A 28 -14.23 -6.75 1.46
N ARG A 29 -12.98 -7.17 1.31
CA ARG A 29 -11.82 -6.30 1.07
C ARG A 29 -11.66 -5.17 2.10
N LYS A 30 -12.03 -5.43 3.34
CA LYS A 30 -11.91 -4.48 4.44
C LYS A 30 -10.56 -4.53 5.12
N GLU A 31 -9.88 -5.67 5.03
CA GLU A 31 -8.56 -5.84 5.63
C GLU A 31 -7.52 -4.97 4.91
N GLY A 32 -6.58 -4.48 5.68
CA GLY A 32 -5.47 -3.72 5.14
C GLY A 32 -4.54 -4.57 4.29
N LEU A 33 -4.08 -4.02 3.19
CA LEU A 33 -2.98 -4.56 2.41
C LEU A 33 -1.67 -4.09 3.03
N ARG A 34 -0.89 -5.02 3.52
CA ARG A 34 0.43 -4.74 4.09
C ARG A 34 1.49 -4.84 3.00
N MET A 35 2.32 -3.83 2.91
CA MET A 35 3.47 -3.77 2.03
C MET A 35 4.74 -3.79 2.88
N ASN A 36 5.47 -4.89 2.81
CA ASN A 36 6.78 -5.02 3.43
C ASN A 36 7.83 -4.81 2.35
N ILE A 37 8.57 -3.71 2.44
CA ILE A 37 9.49 -3.26 1.40
C ILE A 37 10.91 -3.38 1.91
N SER A 38 11.74 -4.07 1.18
CA SER A 38 13.18 -4.16 1.41
C SER A 38 13.93 -3.93 0.11
N LYS A 39 15.24 -4.02 0.12
CA LYS A 39 16.05 -3.77 -1.07
C LYS A 39 15.59 -4.67 -2.23
N ASP A 40 15.10 -4.03 -3.29
CA ASP A 40 14.66 -4.67 -4.54
C ASP A 40 13.59 -5.76 -4.38
N PHE A 41 12.89 -5.74 -3.24
CA PHE A 41 11.89 -6.75 -2.90
C PHE A 41 10.66 -6.13 -2.23
N LEU A 42 9.49 -6.55 -2.66
CA LEU A 42 8.21 -6.16 -2.08
C LEU A 42 7.39 -7.40 -1.77
N GLN A 43 6.96 -7.53 -0.52
CA GLN A 43 5.99 -8.53 -0.12
C GLN A 43 4.65 -7.84 0.17
N LEU A 44 3.61 -8.30 -0.50
CA LEU A 44 2.23 -7.92 -0.24
C LEU A 44 1.56 -9.00 0.61
N SER A 45 0.86 -8.60 1.65
CA SER A 45 0.10 -9.55 2.46
C SER A 45 -1.23 -8.99 2.92
N VAL A 46 -2.21 -9.87 3.01
CA VAL A 46 -3.53 -9.60 3.60
C VAL A 46 -3.82 -10.73 4.57
N ASN A 47 -4.20 -10.38 5.78
CA ASN A 47 -4.60 -11.34 6.80
C ASN A 47 -6.10 -11.18 7.09
N SER A 48 -6.86 -12.21 6.76
CA SER A 48 -8.28 -12.28 7.06
C SER A 48 -8.52 -13.26 8.20
N PRO A 49 -9.13 -12.83 9.33
CA PRO A 49 -9.37 -13.69 10.49
C PRO A 49 -10.15 -14.97 10.18
N ASN A 50 -11.00 -14.92 9.17
CA ASN A 50 -11.89 -16.02 8.82
C ASN A 50 -11.40 -16.90 7.65
N SER A 51 -10.52 -16.36 6.82
CA SER A 51 -10.17 -17.00 5.54
C SER A 51 -8.67 -17.31 5.40
N GLY A 52 -7.84 -16.80 6.34
CA GLY A 52 -6.41 -17.03 6.33
C GLY A 52 -5.59 -15.88 5.79
N GLU A 53 -4.39 -16.16 5.34
CA GLU A 53 -3.42 -15.17 4.89
C GLU A 53 -3.11 -15.35 3.40
N GLY A 54 -3.10 -14.23 2.67
CA GLY A 54 -2.60 -14.16 1.32
C GLY A 54 -1.24 -13.47 1.29
N ILE A 55 -0.30 -14.02 0.53
CA ILE A 55 1.05 -13.45 0.38
C ILE A 55 1.45 -13.49 -1.09
N GLU A 56 1.94 -12.36 -1.59
CA GLU A 56 2.52 -12.21 -2.93
C GLU A 56 3.87 -11.51 -2.83
N ASN A 57 4.82 -11.95 -3.63
CA ASN A 57 6.16 -11.38 -3.68
C ASN A 57 6.44 -10.81 -5.07
N ILE A 58 6.98 -9.60 -5.12
CA ILE A 58 7.26 -8.87 -6.34
C ILE A 58 8.71 -8.37 -6.31
N ASN A 59 9.43 -8.53 -7.41
CA ASN A 59 10.71 -7.88 -7.62
C ASN A 59 10.48 -6.42 -8.01
N VAL A 60 11.12 -5.51 -7.31
CA VAL A 60 10.94 -4.07 -7.48
C VAL A 60 12.31 -3.38 -7.54
N LYS A 61 12.31 -2.07 -7.74
CA LYS A 61 13.49 -1.23 -7.52
C LYS A 61 13.26 -0.37 -6.29
N PHE A 62 14.05 -0.63 -5.25
CA PHE A 62 14.02 0.11 -4.00
C PHE A 62 15.39 0.06 -3.35
N ASN A 63 15.93 1.21 -3.01
CA ASN A 63 17.26 1.34 -2.40
C ASN A 63 17.24 2.31 -1.23
N SER A 64 16.42 1.99 -0.26
CA SER A 64 16.28 2.74 1.00
C SER A 64 16.12 1.76 2.15
N ASP A 65 15.99 2.26 3.37
CA ASP A 65 15.77 1.44 4.55
C ASP A 65 14.47 0.65 4.44
N ASP A 66 14.47 -0.54 5.02
CA ASP A 66 13.29 -1.40 5.06
C ASP A 66 12.08 -0.67 5.63
N MET A 67 10.94 -0.88 5.02
CA MET A 67 9.68 -0.25 5.41
C MET A 67 8.54 -1.27 5.50
N ASP A 68 7.64 -1.00 6.43
CA ASP A 68 6.40 -1.73 6.59
C ASP A 68 5.25 -0.72 6.62
N ILE A 69 4.39 -0.75 5.64
CA ILE A 69 3.32 0.23 5.48
C ILE A 69 2.05 -0.47 5.00
N SER A 70 0.90 -0.04 5.48
CA SER A 70 -0.39 -0.64 5.13
C SER A 70 -1.31 0.36 4.45
N PHE A 71 -2.10 -0.14 3.49
CA PHE A 71 -3.06 0.65 2.73
C PHE A 71 -4.39 -0.07 2.59
N ASN A 72 -5.41 0.69 2.26
CA ASN A 72 -6.64 0.12 1.73
C ASN A 72 -6.39 -0.34 0.28
N SER A 73 -6.49 -1.63 0.03
CA SER A 73 -6.20 -2.22 -1.27
C SER A 73 -7.04 -1.66 -2.40
N ARG A 74 -8.29 -1.30 -2.11
CA ARG A 74 -9.21 -0.73 -3.09
C ARG A 74 -8.67 0.56 -3.69
N TYR A 75 -8.10 1.42 -2.87
CA TYR A 75 -7.53 2.69 -3.33
C TYR A 75 -6.33 2.48 -4.23
N LEU A 76 -5.47 1.52 -3.89
CA LEU A 76 -4.31 1.21 -4.72
C LEU A 76 -4.72 0.63 -6.08
N ILE A 77 -5.73 -0.22 -6.10
CA ILE A 77 -6.27 -0.77 -7.36
C ILE A 77 -6.88 0.33 -8.22
N ASP A 78 -7.66 1.22 -7.61
CA ASP A 78 -8.30 2.33 -8.33
C ASP A 78 -7.26 3.25 -8.96
N ILE A 79 -6.20 3.59 -8.24
CA ILE A 79 -5.10 4.40 -8.76
C ILE A 79 -4.34 3.64 -9.85
N ALA A 80 -4.00 2.40 -9.62
CA ALA A 80 -3.28 1.59 -10.60
C ALA A 80 -4.07 1.46 -11.92
N SER A 81 -5.38 1.47 -11.85
CA SER A 81 -6.25 1.42 -13.03
C SER A 81 -6.24 2.71 -13.86
N GLN A 82 -5.81 3.82 -13.28
CA GLN A 82 -5.71 5.13 -13.96
C GLN A 82 -4.33 5.39 -14.56
N ILE A 83 -3.33 4.60 -14.20
CA ILE A 83 -1.96 4.76 -14.70
C ILE A 83 -1.84 4.07 -16.05
N GLU A 84 -1.29 4.78 -17.02
CA GLU A 84 -1.13 4.30 -18.39
C GLU A 84 0.27 3.76 -18.68
N ASN A 85 1.28 4.16 -17.89
CA ASN A 85 2.64 3.70 -18.07
C ASN A 85 2.83 2.27 -17.55
N ASP A 86 3.85 1.57 -18.05
CA ASP A 86 4.22 0.23 -17.59
C ASP A 86 4.80 0.21 -16.16
N LEU A 87 5.22 1.36 -15.66
CA LEU A 87 5.81 1.53 -14.34
C LEU A 87 4.98 2.46 -13.47
N ILE A 88 4.84 2.08 -12.21
CA ILE A 88 4.29 2.92 -11.15
C ILE A 88 5.43 3.35 -10.23
N ILE A 89 5.46 4.63 -9.88
CA ILE A 89 6.44 5.20 -8.96
C ILE A 89 5.75 5.62 -7.69
N ILE A 90 6.21 5.11 -6.57
CA ILE A 90 5.67 5.41 -5.25
C ILE A 90 6.77 6.10 -4.42
N ASN A 91 6.51 7.33 -4.03
CA ASN A 91 7.40 8.09 -3.17
C ASN A 91 6.92 8.00 -1.73
N LEU A 92 7.78 7.51 -0.85
CA LEU A 92 7.50 7.20 0.55
C LEU A 92 8.41 8.02 1.47
N LYS A 93 7.94 8.25 2.69
CA LYS A 93 8.73 8.84 3.77
C LYS A 93 8.85 7.87 4.94
N ASP A 94 7.72 7.54 5.56
CA ASP A 94 7.61 6.60 6.68
C ASP A 94 6.25 5.88 6.63
N ALA A 95 6.01 4.99 7.60
CA ALA A 95 4.80 4.17 7.64
C ALA A 95 3.51 4.95 7.95
N ALA A 96 3.62 6.20 8.37
CA ALA A 96 2.48 7.01 8.81
C ALA A 96 2.23 8.26 7.96
N SER A 97 3.16 8.58 7.07
CA SER A 97 3.09 9.79 6.23
C SER A 97 2.38 9.54 4.91
N PRO A 98 1.74 10.57 4.34
CA PRO A 98 1.12 10.46 3.01
C PRO A 98 2.11 10.00 1.95
N VAL A 99 1.65 9.17 1.07
CA VAL A 99 2.42 8.57 -0.02
C VAL A 99 2.03 9.23 -1.34
N LEU A 100 3.02 9.47 -2.18
CA LEU A 100 2.82 10.06 -3.50
C LEU A 100 3.00 8.99 -4.58
N ILE A 101 1.97 8.76 -5.37
CA ILE A 101 2.01 7.83 -6.50
C ILE A 101 1.99 8.63 -7.79
N LYS A 102 2.95 8.34 -8.67
CA LYS A 102 3.14 9.06 -9.93
C LYS A 102 3.00 8.15 -11.13
N ASP A 103 2.41 8.71 -12.18
CA ASP A 103 2.46 8.14 -13.53
C ASP A 103 3.58 8.81 -14.31
N MET A 104 4.52 8.01 -14.82
CA MET A 104 5.65 8.55 -15.61
C MET A 104 5.21 9.06 -16.98
N SER A 105 4.05 8.66 -17.46
CA SER A 105 3.51 9.15 -18.74
C SER A 105 2.93 10.56 -18.64
N ASP A 106 2.52 10.97 -17.45
CA ASP A 106 1.99 12.32 -17.19
C ASP A 106 2.68 12.95 -15.97
N LYS A 107 3.63 13.84 -16.23
CA LYS A 107 4.40 14.51 -15.17
C LYS A 107 3.56 15.42 -14.28
N ASN A 108 2.38 15.79 -14.71
CA ASN A 108 1.50 16.69 -13.97
C ASN A 108 0.47 15.94 -13.14
N SER A 109 0.36 14.63 -13.33
CA SER A 109 -0.60 13.78 -12.60
C SER A 109 0.07 13.02 -11.48
N PHE A 110 -0.50 13.13 -10.29
CA PHE A 110 -0.09 12.35 -9.14
C PHE A 110 -1.27 12.09 -8.20
N HIS A 111 -1.15 11.04 -7.42
CA HIS A 111 -2.14 10.64 -6.43
C HIS A 111 -1.50 10.66 -5.04
N VAL A 112 -2.21 11.21 -4.08
CA VAL A 112 -1.79 11.18 -2.67
C VAL A 112 -2.64 10.16 -1.94
N VAL A 113 -1.99 9.22 -1.27
CA VAL A 113 -2.64 8.14 -0.53
C VAL A 113 -2.21 8.18 0.92
N MET A 114 -3.17 8.11 1.82
CA MET A 114 -2.90 8.00 3.25
C MET A 114 -2.77 6.53 3.63
N PRO A 115 -1.69 6.15 4.32
CA PRO A 115 -1.58 4.79 4.85
C PRO A 115 -2.57 4.55 5.98
N MET A 116 -2.84 3.29 6.25
CA MET A 116 -3.64 2.86 7.38
C MET A 116 -2.75 2.74 8.62
N LYS A 117 -3.28 3.16 9.79
CA LYS A 117 -2.65 2.87 11.08
C LYS A 117 -3.18 1.56 11.64
N ILE A 118 -2.26 0.79 12.22
CA ILE A 118 -2.60 -0.40 13.00
C ILE A 118 -2.55 -0.01 14.46
N TRP A 119 -3.66 -0.21 15.18
CA TRP A 119 -3.78 0.06 16.62
C TRP A 119 -3.86 -1.25 17.37
N PHE A 120 -2.99 -1.39 18.38
CA PHE A 120 -3.03 -2.50 19.31
C PHE A 120 -3.68 -2.03 20.61
N ILE A 121 -4.73 -2.71 21.05
CA ILE A 121 -5.34 -2.47 22.33
C ILE A 121 -4.99 -3.61 23.26
N LEU A 122 -4.34 -3.27 24.37
CA LEU A 122 -4.05 -4.19 25.47
C LEU A 122 -5.20 -4.16 26.47
N PHE A 123 -5.81 -5.31 26.69
CA PHE A 123 -6.83 -5.49 27.71
C PHE A 123 -6.35 -6.49 28.74
N LYS A 124 -6.08 -6.02 29.98
CA LYS A 124 -5.62 -6.86 31.09
C LYS A 124 -4.44 -7.76 30.75
N GLY A 125 -3.49 -7.22 30.01
CA GLY A 125 -2.29 -7.97 29.60
C GLY A 125 -2.45 -8.83 28.36
N ASP A 126 -3.64 -8.92 27.79
CA ASP A 126 -3.90 -9.70 26.60
C ASP A 126 -4.12 -8.81 25.36
N PHE A 127 -3.60 -9.30 24.22
CA PHE A 127 -3.87 -8.68 22.93
C PHE A 127 -5.22 -9.15 22.41
N ARG A 128 -6.11 -8.23 22.11
CA ARG A 128 -7.44 -8.61 21.65
C ARG A 128 -7.84 -8.04 20.33
N LEU A 129 -7.44 -6.84 20.04
CA LEU A 129 -7.95 -6.14 18.87
C LEU A 129 -6.85 -5.43 18.13
N ILE A 130 -6.86 -5.62 16.81
CA ILE A 130 -6.09 -4.83 15.86
C ILE A 130 -7.10 -4.04 15.06
N PHE A 131 -7.00 -2.72 15.14
CA PHE A 131 -7.83 -1.83 14.34
C PHE A 131 -7.02 -1.22 13.21
N PHE A 132 -7.58 -1.23 12.02
CA PHE A 132 -7.04 -0.52 10.87
C PHE A 132 -7.82 0.77 10.69
N PHE A 133 -7.15 1.91 10.82
CA PHE A 133 -7.75 3.21 10.59
C PHE A 133 -7.05 3.90 9.43
N PRO A 134 -7.81 4.47 8.47
CA PRO A 134 -7.21 5.43 7.55
C PRO A 134 -6.75 6.65 8.35
N LEU A 135 -5.59 7.20 8.01
CA LEU A 135 -5.09 8.42 8.63
C LEU A 135 -5.94 9.65 8.30
N SER A 136 -6.80 9.53 7.30
CA SER A 136 -7.75 10.54 6.89
C SER A 136 -9.09 9.88 6.64
N ASN A 137 -10.18 10.56 7.01
CA ASN A 137 -11.53 10.14 6.66
C ASN A 137 -11.86 10.40 5.19
N HIS A 138 -10.97 11.06 4.49
CA HIS A 138 -11.14 11.35 3.10
C HIS A 138 -10.44 10.29 2.25
N LEU A 139 -11.17 9.85 1.26
CA LEU A 139 -10.63 9.04 0.20
C LEU A 139 -9.58 9.85 -0.57
N ILE A 140 -8.83 9.16 -1.35
CA ILE A 140 -7.70 9.65 -2.11
C ILE A 140 -8.04 10.94 -2.84
N PRO A 141 -7.38 12.07 -2.54
CA PRO A 141 -7.40 13.18 -3.47
C PRO A 141 -6.53 12.83 -4.66
N THR A 142 -7.10 12.84 -5.84
CA THR A 142 -6.34 12.87 -7.07
C THR A 142 -6.02 14.33 -7.36
N VAL A 143 -4.74 14.64 -7.40
CA VAL A 143 -4.28 16.00 -7.70
C VAL A 143 -3.62 15.97 -9.06
N ILE A 144 -4.16 16.75 -9.95
CA ILE A 144 -3.69 16.88 -11.32
C ILE A 144 -2.93 18.20 -11.47
#